data_1246bbca9b5ec0a9d03217cdcd74722b
#
_entry.id   1246bbca9b5ec0a9d03217cdcd74722b
#
_cell.length_a   1.000
_cell.length_b   1.000
_cell.length_c   1.000
_cell.angle_alpha   90.00
_cell.angle_beta   90.00
_cell.angle_gamma   90.00
#
_symmetry.space_group_name_H-M   'P 1'
#
loop_
_entity.id
_entity.type
_entity.pdbx_description
1 polymer ?
#
loop_
_entity_poly.entity_id
_entity_poly.type
_entity_poly.pdbx_seq_one_letter_code
_entity_poly.pdbx_strand_id
1 'polypeptide(L)'
;MAELVARLRNEHRVASVYLGQSSGRIAAWIATIPLLGPRAHRFLTQKADRVHARPDAAPGNATALVIYLLSRWRAYKFRRMLSLCRRGFLVVADRYPQSTMPGFLFDGPQLAKTSGGNWWIRTLRARERALYDRMAEPRPMLLIRLNIDADTAHARKPDHSLATLRKKADSWPHLEFNAMQILEQDAREDAATVLDASLRAVRRSLSGARA
;
A
#
# COMPACT_ATOMS: atom_id res chain seq x y z
N MET A 1 -4.61 -13.63 -1.91
CA MET A 1 -3.54 -13.63 -0.87
C MET A 1 -3.78 -14.66 0.22
N ALA A 2 -4.96 -14.74 0.84
CA ALA A 2 -5.21 -15.70 1.93
C ALA A 2 -4.90 -17.17 1.53
N GLU A 3 -5.38 -17.61 0.36
CA GLU A 3 -5.14 -18.96 -0.15
C GLU A 3 -3.66 -19.23 -0.44
N LEU A 4 -2.94 -18.27 -1.04
CA LEU A 4 -1.49 -18.36 -1.25
C LEU A 4 -0.75 -18.58 0.08
N VAL A 5 -1.11 -17.80 1.10
CA VAL A 5 -0.53 -17.94 2.44
C VAL A 5 -0.86 -19.29 3.06
N ALA A 6 -2.10 -19.78 2.92
CA ALA A 6 -2.52 -21.09 3.43
C ALA A 6 -1.71 -22.22 2.81
N ARG A 7 -1.55 -22.21 1.48
CA ARG A 7 -0.74 -23.24 0.76
C ARG A 7 0.73 -23.20 1.18
N LEU A 8 1.33 -22.00 1.26
CA LEU A 8 2.75 -21.86 1.65
C LEU A 8 3.01 -22.25 3.11
N ARG A 9 2.05 -22.14 4.01
CA ARG A 9 2.18 -22.55 5.42
C ARG A 9 2.42 -24.05 5.61
N ASN A 10 2.02 -24.87 4.65
CA ASN A 10 2.28 -26.30 4.69
C ASN A 10 3.78 -26.64 4.50
N GLU A 11 4.55 -25.72 3.91
CA GLU A 11 5.95 -25.93 3.53
C GLU A 11 6.93 -25.02 4.29
N HIS A 12 6.44 -23.86 4.75
CA HIS A 12 7.27 -22.79 5.31
C HIS A 12 6.65 -22.12 6.52
N ARG A 13 7.49 -21.46 7.33
CA ARG A 13 7.03 -20.54 8.37
C ARG A 13 6.61 -19.22 7.72
N VAL A 14 5.31 -19.06 7.49
CA VAL A 14 4.76 -17.92 6.73
C VAL A 14 4.09 -16.90 7.62
N ALA A 15 4.40 -15.62 7.42
CA ALA A 15 3.70 -14.48 7.99
C ALA A 15 3.03 -13.65 6.89
N SER A 16 1.77 -13.27 7.10
CA SER A 16 1.03 -12.34 6.23
C SER A 16 1.02 -10.96 6.84
N VAL A 17 1.39 -9.94 6.07
CA VAL A 17 1.47 -8.55 6.54
C VAL A 17 0.75 -7.62 5.57
N TYR A 18 -0.24 -6.87 6.08
CA TYR A 18 -0.89 -5.80 5.34
C TYR A 18 -0.18 -4.46 5.58
N LEU A 19 0.44 -3.91 4.56
CA LEU A 19 1.21 -2.66 4.64
C LEU A 19 0.40 -1.43 4.22
N GLY A 20 -0.85 -1.61 3.77
CA GLY A 20 -1.71 -0.50 3.39
C GLY A 20 -1.98 0.46 4.57
N GLN A 21 -2.28 1.70 4.25
CA GLN A 21 -2.78 2.67 5.21
C GLN A 21 -4.26 2.38 5.46
N SER A 22 -4.56 1.61 6.50
CA SER A 22 -5.94 1.30 6.89
C SER A 22 -6.57 2.51 7.60
N SER A 23 -6.88 3.55 6.82
CA SER A 23 -7.54 4.76 7.34
C SER A 23 -8.87 4.41 8.03
N GLY A 24 -9.63 3.43 7.55
CA GLY A 24 -10.89 3.01 8.17
C GLY A 24 -10.71 2.38 9.55
N ARG A 25 -9.71 1.51 9.76
CA ARG A 25 -9.44 0.91 11.08
C ARG A 25 -8.86 1.93 12.08
N ILE A 26 -8.07 2.89 11.59
CA ILE A 26 -7.53 3.96 12.42
C ILE A 26 -8.60 4.98 12.74
N ALA A 27 -9.47 5.34 11.79
CA ALA A 27 -10.64 6.18 12.04
C ALA A 27 -11.59 5.53 13.07
N ALA A 28 -11.83 4.22 12.98
CA ALA A 28 -12.58 3.46 13.97
C ALA A 28 -11.89 3.47 15.34
N TRP A 29 -10.56 3.31 15.40
CA TRP A 29 -9.80 3.37 16.65
C TRP A 29 -9.80 4.78 17.25
N ILE A 30 -9.61 5.83 16.45
CA ILE A 30 -9.73 7.23 16.90
C ILE A 30 -11.15 7.52 17.42
N ALA A 31 -12.19 6.94 16.79
CA ALA A 31 -13.57 7.07 17.24
C ALA A 31 -13.81 6.46 18.65
N THR A 32 -13.00 5.51 19.08
CA THR A 32 -13.07 4.90 20.42
C THR A 32 -12.38 5.70 21.52
N ILE A 33 -11.64 6.78 21.19
CA ILE A 33 -10.99 7.63 22.19
C ILE A 33 -12.02 8.55 22.84
N PRO A 34 -12.29 8.46 24.15
CA PRO A 34 -13.49 9.06 24.80
C PRO A 34 -13.62 10.59 24.73
N LEU A 35 -12.53 11.33 24.55
CA LEU A 35 -12.56 12.81 24.51
C LEU A 35 -12.42 13.41 23.11
N LEU A 36 -11.97 12.64 22.11
CA LEU A 36 -11.65 13.16 20.77
C LEU A 36 -12.48 12.47 19.66
N GLY A 37 -13.08 11.30 19.95
CA GLY A 37 -13.66 10.39 18.98
C GLY A 37 -14.74 10.98 18.06
N PRO A 38 -15.88 11.50 18.57
CA PRO A 38 -17.00 11.89 17.69
C PRO A 38 -16.70 13.13 16.84
N ARG A 39 -15.93 14.10 17.38
CA ARG A 39 -15.54 15.32 16.66
C ARG A 39 -14.42 15.05 15.64
N ALA A 40 -13.45 14.24 15.99
CA ALA A 40 -12.36 13.84 15.09
C ALA A 40 -12.88 12.96 13.94
N HIS A 41 -13.82 12.05 14.17
CA HIS A 41 -14.43 11.21 13.14
C HIS A 41 -15.20 12.04 12.11
N ARG A 42 -16.09 12.95 12.55
CA ARG A 42 -16.81 13.88 11.65
C ARG A 42 -15.85 14.79 10.87
N PHE A 43 -14.78 15.25 11.51
CA PHE A 43 -13.78 16.09 10.89
C PHE A 43 -12.95 15.32 9.84
N LEU A 44 -12.62 14.05 10.08
CA LEU A 44 -11.87 13.20 9.15
C LEU A 44 -12.72 12.77 7.95
N THR A 45 -14.00 12.41 8.16
CA THR A 45 -14.91 12.04 7.06
C THR A 45 -15.25 13.24 6.17
N GLN A 46 -15.64 14.39 6.74
CA GLN A 46 -15.92 15.61 5.95
C GLN A 46 -14.68 16.15 5.22
N LYS A 47 -13.47 15.93 5.75
CA LYS A 47 -12.24 16.34 5.06
C LYS A 47 -11.76 15.32 4.02
N ALA A 48 -12.04 14.04 4.19
CA ALA A 48 -11.78 13.06 3.15
C ALA A 48 -12.55 13.45 1.87
N ASP A 49 -13.81 13.83 1.99
CA ASP A 49 -14.63 14.26 0.85
C ASP A 49 -14.11 15.55 0.19
N ARG A 50 -13.62 16.52 0.98
CA ARG A 50 -13.04 17.78 0.46
C ARG A 50 -11.67 17.59 -0.20
N VAL A 51 -10.86 16.65 0.26
CA VAL A 51 -9.56 16.29 -0.37
C VAL A 51 -9.79 15.63 -1.73
N HIS A 52 -10.90 14.90 -1.90
CA HIS A 52 -11.29 14.34 -3.20
C HIS A 52 -11.76 15.42 -4.18
N ALA A 53 -12.31 16.52 -3.70
CA ALA A 53 -12.81 17.63 -4.54
C ALA A 53 -11.71 18.56 -5.09
N ARG A 54 -10.54 18.65 -4.41
CA ARG A 54 -9.39 19.47 -4.84
C ARG A 54 -8.07 18.71 -4.57
N PRO A 55 -7.70 17.76 -5.42
CA PRO A 55 -6.60 16.83 -5.16
C PRO A 55 -5.21 17.46 -5.10
N ASP A 56 -5.03 18.68 -5.62
CA ASP A 56 -3.73 19.35 -5.73
C ASP A 56 -3.54 20.49 -4.70
N ALA A 57 -4.58 20.81 -3.92
CA ALA A 57 -4.47 21.82 -2.88
C ALA A 57 -3.70 21.31 -1.66
N ALA A 58 -2.85 22.17 -1.08
CA ALA A 58 -2.15 21.82 0.15
C ALA A 58 -3.16 21.54 1.28
N PRO A 59 -3.01 20.43 2.02
CA PRO A 59 -3.90 20.13 3.13
C PRO A 59 -3.66 21.11 4.28
N GLY A 60 -4.66 21.31 5.14
CA GLY A 60 -4.45 22.07 6.37
C GLY A 60 -3.46 21.36 7.31
N ASN A 61 -2.85 22.11 8.23
CA ASN A 61 -1.80 21.62 9.16
C ASN A 61 -2.20 20.33 9.91
N ALA A 62 -3.42 20.27 10.44
CA ALA A 62 -3.90 19.08 11.15
C ALA A 62 -4.03 17.86 10.22
N THR A 63 -4.52 18.07 8.99
CA THR A 63 -4.63 16.99 7.99
C THR A 63 -3.25 16.49 7.56
N ALA A 64 -2.30 17.40 7.33
CA ALA A 64 -0.92 17.04 7.00
C ALA A 64 -0.26 16.23 8.13
N LEU A 65 -0.50 16.61 9.40
CA LEU A 65 -0.01 15.84 10.54
C LEU A 65 -0.62 14.43 10.59
N VAL A 66 -1.92 14.30 10.39
CA VAL A 66 -2.59 12.98 10.37
C VAL A 66 -2.01 12.10 9.25
N ILE A 67 -1.86 12.62 8.04
CA ILE A 67 -1.26 11.89 6.91
C ILE A 67 0.16 11.43 7.28
N TYR A 68 0.97 12.31 7.87
CA TYR A 68 2.32 11.96 8.29
C TYR A 68 2.35 10.89 9.38
N LEU A 69 1.45 10.95 10.36
CA LEU A 69 1.34 9.92 11.41
C LEU A 69 0.92 8.56 10.84
N LEU A 70 0.01 8.54 9.86
CA LEU A 70 -0.36 7.32 9.12
C LEU A 70 0.84 6.74 8.36
N SER A 71 1.65 7.58 7.74
CA SER A 71 2.88 7.17 7.05
C SER A 71 3.92 6.64 8.03
N ARG A 72 4.06 7.23 9.22
CA ARG A 72 4.90 6.68 10.32
C ARG A 72 4.41 5.33 10.81
N TRP A 73 3.10 5.15 10.95
CA TRP A 73 2.51 3.86 11.32
C TRP A 73 2.79 2.79 10.25
N ARG A 74 2.69 3.16 8.96
CA ARG A 74 3.08 2.28 7.87
C ARG A 74 4.55 1.89 7.97
N ALA A 75 5.44 2.84 8.20
CA ALA A 75 6.87 2.58 8.38
C ALA A 75 7.17 1.69 9.60
N TYR A 76 6.40 1.80 10.68
CA TYR A 76 6.48 0.87 11.82
C TYR A 76 6.09 -0.56 11.42
N LYS A 77 4.95 -0.74 10.72
CA LYS A 77 4.54 -2.05 10.20
C LYS A 77 5.61 -2.65 9.27
N PHE A 78 6.18 -1.82 8.41
CA PHE A 78 7.24 -2.22 7.50
C PHE A 78 8.49 -2.71 8.23
N ARG A 79 8.95 -1.99 9.25
CA ARG A 79 10.08 -2.44 10.11
C ARG A 79 9.77 -3.74 10.82
N ARG A 80 8.54 -3.92 11.31
CA ARG A 80 8.10 -5.18 11.92
C ARG A 80 8.13 -6.32 10.89
N MET A 81 7.70 -6.07 9.66
CA MET A 81 7.82 -7.03 8.55
C MET A 81 9.27 -7.45 8.31
N LEU A 82 10.20 -6.50 8.20
CA LEU A 82 11.63 -6.81 8.05
C LEU A 82 12.20 -7.60 9.24
N SER A 83 11.71 -7.34 10.45
CA SER A 83 12.07 -8.13 11.62
C SER A 83 11.63 -9.58 11.51
N LEU A 84 10.44 -9.84 10.94
CA LEU A 84 9.97 -11.22 10.67
C LEU A 84 10.84 -11.91 9.62
N CYS A 85 11.22 -11.21 8.53
CA CYS A 85 12.15 -11.75 7.54
C CYS A 85 13.48 -12.16 8.19
N ARG A 86 14.07 -11.30 9.03
CA ARG A 86 15.32 -11.61 9.77
C ARG A 86 15.19 -12.79 10.72
N ARG A 87 13.98 -13.11 11.17
CA ARG A 87 13.68 -14.27 12.02
C ARG A 87 13.38 -15.52 11.22
N GLY A 88 13.62 -15.53 9.90
CA GLY A 88 13.45 -16.67 9.01
C GLY A 88 12.01 -16.95 8.58
N PHE A 89 11.10 -15.99 8.72
CA PHE A 89 9.75 -16.12 8.16
C PHE A 89 9.76 -15.78 6.68
N LEU A 90 9.06 -16.59 5.88
CA LEU A 90 8.61 -16.18 4.56
C LEU A 90 7.45 -15.17 4.73
N VAL A 91 7.68 -13.93 4.35
CA VAL A 91 6.67 -12.88 4.53
C VAL A 91 5.96 -12.60 3.22
N VAL A 92 4.63 -12.77 3.22
CA VAL A 92 3.75 -12.34 2.13
C VAL A 92 3.16 -10.99 2.52
N ALA A 93 3.59 -9.93 1.82
CA ALA A 93 3.15 -8.58 2.07
C ALA A 93 2.14 -8.11 1.03
N ASP A 94 1.07 -7.45 1.46
CA ASP A 94 0.12 -6.77 0.60
C ASP A 94 0.34 -5.25 0.67
N ARG A 95 0.19 -4.56 -0.46
CA ARG A 95 0.40 -3.12 -0.63
C ARG A 95 1.82 -2.68 -0.29
N TYR A 96 2.79 -3.24 -1.01
CA TYR A 96 4.19 -2.85 -0.82
C TYR A 96 4.40 -1.35 -1.11
N PRO A 97 5.10 -0.60 -0.24
CA PRO A 97 5.33 0.83 -0.43
C PRO A 97 6.28 1.09 -1.61
N GLN A 98 6.02 2.18 -2.31
CA GLN A 98 6.90 2.69 -3.37
C GLN A 98 7.10 4.20 -3.20
N SER A 99 8.14 4.77 -3.79
CA SER A 99 8.47 6.19 -3.67
C SER A 99 8.39 6.96 -4.99
N THR A 100 8.19 6.27 -6.12
CA THR A 100 8.20 6.86 -7.46
C THR A 100 6.97 7.74 -7.70
N MET A 101 5.77 7.20 -7.44
CA MET A 101 4.51 7.92 -7.66
C MET A 101 3.88 8.38 -6.34
N PRO A 102 3.64 9.69 -6.17
CA PRO A 102 2.96 10.19 -4.98
C PRO A 102 1.46 9.89 -5.01
N GLY A 103 0.90 9.64 -3.84
CA GLY A 103 -0.54 9.53 -3.61
C GLY A 103 -1.01 8.20 -3.06
N PHE A 104 -2.18 8.25 -2.41
CA PHE A 104 -2.79 7.11 -1.72
C PHE A 104 -3.12 5.94 -2.65
N LEU A 105 -3.56 6.22 -3.88
CA LEU A 105 -3.94 5.19 -4.86
C LEU A 105 -2.78 4.27 -5.24
N PHE A 106 -1.56 4.77 -5.13
CA PHE A 106 -0.34 4.10 -5.58
C PHE A 106 0.55 3.61 -4.44
N ASP A 107 0.05 3.65 -3.20
CA ASP A 107 0.82 3.27 -2.02
C ASP A 107 2.12 4.09 -1.83
N GLY A 108 2.15 5.30 -2.40
CA GLY A 108 3.25 6.26 -2.31
C GLY A 108 3.02 7.38 -1.28
N PRO A 109 3.99 8.32 -1.15
CA PRO A 109 3.89 9.45 -0.23
C PRO A 109 2.74 10.39 -0.62
N GLN A 110 1.84 10.67 0.33
CA GLN A 110 0.60 11.40 0.03
C GLN A 110 0.81 12.92 0.01
N LEU A 111 1.62 13.46 0.93
CA LEU A 111 1.91 14.88 0.98
C LEU A 111 2.75 15.35 -0.21
N ALA A 112 3.49 14.44 -0.83
CA ALA A 112 4.30 14.75 -2.01
C ALA A 112 3.46 15.07 -3.25
N LYS A 113 2.17 14.66 -3.28
CA LYS A 113 1.24 14.99 -4.36
C LYS A 113 0.82 16.46 -4.34
N THR A 114 0.83 17.10 -3.19
CA THR A 114 0.33 18.47 -3.03
C THR A 114 1.44 19.50 -3.25
N SER A 115 1.11 20.61 -3.91
CA SER A 115 2.00 21.76 -4.07
C SER A 115 1.71 22.84 -3.00
N GLY A 116 2.70 23.69 -2.70
CA GLY A 116 2.55 24.79 -1.76
C GLY A 116 2.53 24.37 -0.29
N GLY A 117 1.85 25.15 0.55
CA GLY A 117 1.79 24.99 2.00
C GLY A 117 2.88 25.79 2.75
N ASN A 118 2.64 26.03 4.06
CA ASN A 118 3.57 26.72 4.94
C ASN A 118 4.81 25.84 5.25
N TRP A 119 5.78 26.40 5.98
CA TRP A 119 7.03 25.70 6.34
C TRP A 119 6.77 24.37 7.06
N TRP A 120 5.74 24.30 7.90
CA TRP A 120 5.34 23.10 8.64
C TRP A 120 4.92 21.96 7.69
N ILE A 121 4.04 22.26 6.73
CA ILE A 121 3.59 21.28 5.72
C ILE A 121 4.76 20.82 4.86
N ARG A 122 5.65 21.77 4.47
CA ARG A 122 6.85 21.41 3.70
C ARG A 122 7.76 20.47 4.48
N THR A 123 7.95 20.73 5.78
CA THR A 123 8.74 19.86 6.67
C THR A 123 8.12 18.47 6.79
N LEU A 124 6.81 18.36 7.01
CA LEU A 124 6.13 17.08 7.08
C LEU A 124 6.21 16.31 5.75
N ARG A 125 6.07 16.99 4.63
CA ARG A 125 6.24 16.43 3.28
C ARG A 125 7.64 15.83 3.08
N ALA A 126 8.68 16.57 3.41
CA ALA A 126 10.06 16.11 3.29
C ALA A 126 10.33 14.89 4.18
N ARG A 127 9.81 14.91 5.43
CA ARG A 127 9.92 13.78 6.35
C ARG A 127 9.12 12.57 5.88
N GLU A 128 7.93 12.76 5.33
CA GLU A 128 7.14 11.67 4.75
C GLU A 128 7.87 11.05 3.56
N ARG A 129 8.38 11.88 2.64
CA ARG A 129 9.16 11.42 1.49
C ARG A 129 10.32 10.53 1.94
N ALA A 130 11.12 11.00 2.89
CA ALA A 130 12.24 10.24 3.43
C ALA A 130 11.82 8.90 4.10
N LEU A 131 10.60 8.80 4.65
CA LEU A 131 10.07 7.52 5.14
C LEU A 131 9.80 6.55 4.00
N TYR A 132 9.20 7.02 2.90
CA TYR A 132 8.91 6.18 1.74
C TYR A 132 10.17 5.77 0.98
N ASP A 133 11.13 6.67 0.82
CA ASP A 133 12.42 6.34 0.22
C ASP A 133 13.09 5.20 0.98
N ARG A 134 13.17 5.28 2.32
CA ARG A 134 13.70 4.19 3.17
C ARG A 134 12.88 2.89 3.10
N MET A 135 11.58 2.96 2.91
CA MET A 135 10.75 1.76 2.74
C MET A 135 10.89 1.14 1.35
N ALA A 136 11.30 1.92 0.35
CA ALA A 136 11.53 1.44 -1.01
C ALA A 136 12.95 0.85 -1.22
N GLU A 137 13.90 1.12 -0.31
CA GLU A 137 15.27 0.58 -0.38
C GLU A 137 15.34 -0.96 -0.31
N PRO A 138 14.68 -1.64 0.65
CA PRO A 138 14.73 -3.09 0.74
C PRO A 138 14.11 -3.74 -0.50
N ARG A 139 14.83 -4.73 -1.05
CA ARG A 139 14.46 -5.43 -2.27
C ARG A 139 13.62 -6.67 -1.92
N PRO A 140 12.32 -6.72 -2.22
CA PRO A 140 11.57 -7.96 -2.11
C PRO A 140 12.11 -9.00 -3.12
N MET A 141 12.21 -10.25 -2.69
CA MET A 141 12.69 -11.35 -3.52
C MET A 141 11.80 -11.54 -4.76
N LEU A 142 10.49 -11.43 -4.56
CA LEU A 142 9.48 -11.55 -5.62
C LEU A 142 8.38 -10.53 -5.42
N LEU A 143 8.05 -9.79 -6.47
CA LEU A 143 6.85 -8.97 -6.57
C LEU A 143 5.87 -9.65 -7.53
N ILE A 144 4.66 -9.93 -7.08
CA ILE A 144 3.58 -10.43 -7.93
C ILE A 144 2.70 -9.25 -8.28
N ARG A 145 2.63 -8.91 -9.56
CA ARG A 145 1.83 -7.81 -10.08
C ARG A 145 0.61 -8.38 -10.81
N LEU A 146 -0.57 -8.05 -10.30
CA LEU A 146 -1.85 -8.49 -10.87
C LEU A 146 -2.38 -7.39 -11.78
N ASN A 147 -2.35 -7.62 -13.08
CA ASN A 147 -2.81 -6.69 -14.09
C ASN A 147 -4.29 -6.94 -14.42
N ILE A 148 -5.08 -5.88 -14.41
CA ILE A 148 -6.50 -5.92 -14.76
C ILE A 148 -6.86 -4.59 -15.42
N ASP A 149 -7.66 -4.65 -16.48
CA ASP A 149 -8.23 -3.46 -17.09
C ASP A 149 -9.31 -2.83 -16.20
N ALA A 150 -9.57 -1.54 -16.42
CA ALA A 150 -10.47 -0.77 -15.58
C ALA A 150 -11.93 -1.22 -15.67
N ASP A 151 -12.36 -1.66 -16.84
CA ASP A 151 -13.75 -2.06 -17.08
C ASP A 151 -14.04 -3.40 -16.41
N THR A 152 -13.15 -4.38 -16.52
CA THR A 152 -13.24 -5.66 -15.79
C THR A 152 -13.14 -5.45 -14.27
N ALA A 153 -12.25 -4.55 -13.81
CA ALA A 153 -12.14 -4.23 -12.40
C ALA A 153 -13.43 -3.58 -11.86
N HIS A 154 -14.06 -2.69 -12.63
CA HIS A 154 -15.33 -2.06 -12.28
C HIS A 154 -16.49 -3.07 -12.26
N ALA A 155 -16.56 -3.96 -13.25
CA ALA A 155 -17.57 -5.03 -13.27
C ALA A 155 -17.48 -5.93 -12.02
N ARG A 156 -16.26 -6.22 -11.50
CA ARG A 156 -16.06 -7.00 -10.27
C ARG A 156 -16.33 -6.21 -8.98
N LYS A 157 -16.16 -4.89 -9.02
CA LYS A 157 -16.36 -3.98 -7.86
C LYS A 157 -17.01 -2.68 -8.31
N PRO A 158 -18.34 -2.65 -8.51
CA PRO A 158 -19.06 -1.48 -9.00
C PRO A 158 -19.07 -0.29 -8.04
N ASP A 159 -18.75 -0.50 -6.77
CA ASP A 159 -18.62 0.53 -5.73
C ASP A 159 -17.39 1.45 -5.95
N HIS A 160 -16.43 1.04 -6.80
CA HIS A 160 -15.30 1.87 -7.16
C HIS A 160 -15.58 2.71 -8.42
N SER A 161 -15.26 4.00 -8.38
CA SER A 161 -15.40 4.89 -9.54
C SER A 161 -14.54 4.40 -10.71
N LEU A 162 -15.16 4.24 -11.90
CA LEU A 162 -14.47 3.83 -13.13
C LEU A 162 -13.32 4.78 -13.49
N ALA A 163 -13.52 6.10 -13.30
CA ALA A 163 -12.46 7.09 -13.53
C ALA A 163 -11.22 6.85 -12.64
N THR A 164 -11.44 6.46 -11.37
CA THR A 164 -10.34 6.12 -10.45
C THR A 164 -9.64 4.84 -10.87
N LEU A 165 -10.40 3.83 -11.32
CA LEU A 165 -9.84 2.56 -11.81
C LEU A 165 -9.03 2.76 -13.10
N ARG A 166 -9.52 3.55 -14.05
CA ARG A 166 -8.78 3.92 -15.28
C ARG A 166 -7.47 4.60 -14.93
N LYS A 167 -7.52 5.65 -14.10
CA LYS A 167 -6.31 6.34 -13.64
C LYS A 167 -5.31 5.38 -13.00
N LYS A 168 -5.79 4.40 -12.23
CA LYS A 168 -4.93 3.40 -11.60
C LYS A 168 -4.34 2.45 -12.64
N ALA A 169 -5.14 1.95 -13.58
CA ALA A 169 -4.68 1.06 -14.64
C ALA A 169 -3.63 1.74 -15.54
N ASP A 170 -3.86 2.99 -15.95
CA ASP A 170 -2.93 3.76 -16.77
C ASP A 170 -1.60 4.06 -16.07
N SER A 171 -1.65 4.28 -14.75
CA SER A 171 -0.44 4.59 -13.97
C SER A 171 0.33 3.34 -13.53
N TRP A 172 -0.30 2.17 -13.54
CA TRP A 172 0.27 0.93 -13.01
C TRP A 172 1.56 0.48 -13.69
N PRO A 173 1.69 0.56 -15.04
CA PRO A 173 2.94 0.21 -15.73
C PRO A 173 4.13 1.10 -15.36
N HIS A 174 3.87 2.34 -14.90
CA HIS A 174 4.90 3.31 -14.53
C HIS A 174 5.33 3.22 -13.06
N LEU A 175 4.74 2.28 -12.29
CA LEU A 175 5.15 2.05 -10.91
C LEU A 175 6.42 1.20 -10.87
N GLU A 176 7.47 1.79 -10.36
CA GLU A 176 8.74 1.10 -10.16
C GLU A 176 8.82 0.54 -8.74
N PHE A 177 9.17 -0.74 -8.67
CA PHE A 177 9.43 -1.43 -7.42
C PHE A 177 10.85 -1.99 -7.48
N ASN A 178 11.61 -1.79 -6.42
CA ASN A 178 12.97 -2.33 -6.31
C ASN A 178 12.95 -3.82 -5.96
N ALA A 179 12.29 -4.65 -6.78
CA ALA A 179 12.20 -6.10 -6.58
C ALA A 179 13.31 -6.84 -7.31
N MET A 180 13.74 -7.99 -6.76
CA MET A 180 14.72 -8.86 -7.43
C MET A 180 14.10 -9.55 -8.65
N GLN A 181 12.83 -9.95 -8.54
CA GLN A 181 12.04 -10.57 -9.60
C GLN A 181 10.62 -9.96 -9.60
N ILE A 182 10.06 -9.78 -10.80
CA ILE A 182 8.67 -9.35 -10.97
C ILE A 182 7.94 -10.42 -11.77
N LEU A 183 6.84 -10.93 -11.22
CA LEU A 183 5.89 -11.80 -11.91
C LEU A 183 4.68 -10.97 -12.32
N GLU A 184 4.51 -10.75 -13.61
CA GLU A 184 3.31 -10.16 -14.18
C GLU A 184 2.25 -11.24 -14.39
N GLN A 185 1.03 -11.02 -13.92
CA GLN A 185 -0.10 -11.94 -14.10
C GLN A 185 -1.34 -11.20 -14.56
N ASP A 186 -2.08 -11.82 -15.46
CA ASP A 186 -3.39 -11.33 -15.86
C ASP A 186 -4.44 -11.74 -14.82
N ALA A 187 -4.96 -10.76 -14.09
CA ALA A 187 -5.98 -11.01 -13.08
C ALA A 187 -7.37 -11.31 -13.68
N ARG A 188 -7.53 -11.33 -15.02
CA ARG A 188 -8.75 -11.79 -15.70
C ARG A 188 -8.82 -13.31 -15.73
N GLU A 189 -7.66 -13.98 -15.68
CA GLU A 189 -7.58 -15.43 -15.60
C GLU A 189 -8.30 -15.99 -14.36
N ASP A 190 -8.55 -17.28 -14.38
CA ASP A 190 -9.12 -18.00 -13.24
C ASP A 190 -8.24 -17.89 -12.00
N ALA A 191 -8.88 -17.74 -10.85
CA ALA A 191 -8.18 -17.56 -9.57
C ALA A 191 -7.26 -18.73 -9.20
N ALA A 192 -7.59 -19.96 -9.61
CA ALA A 192 -6.75 -21.12 -9.38
C ALA A 192 -5.48 -21.04 -10.26
N THR A 193 -5.59 -20.67 -11.52
CA THR A 193 -4.47 -20.47 -12.45
C THR A 193 -3.49 -19.42 -11.92
N VAL A 194 -4.02 -18.24 -11.51
CA VAL A 194 -3.22 -17.16 -10.92
C VAL A 194 -2.52 -17.61 -9.63
N LEU A 195 -3.22 -18.39 -8.79
CA LEU A 195 -2.68 -18.92 -7.55
C LEU A 195 -1.53 -19.91 -7.82
N ASP A 196 -1.73 -20.86 -8.74
CA ASP A 196 -0.75 -21.88 -9.06
C ASP A 196 0.52 -21.27 -9.70
N ALA A 197 0.36 -20.27 -10.59
CA ALA A 197 1.48 -19.53 -11.14
C ALA A 197 2.26 -18.78 -10.05
N SER A 198 1.54 -18.13 -9.10
CA SER A 198 2.13 -17.47 -7.94
C SER A 198 2.93 -18.44 -7.06
N LEU A 199 2.36 -19.61 -6.75
CA LEU A 199 3.02 -20.66 -5.96
C LEU A 199 4.29 -21.16 -6.63
N ARG A 200 4.23 -21.45 -7.93
CA ARG A 200 5.41 -21.87 -8.71
C ARG A 200 6.52 -20.81 -8.70
N ALA A 201 6.16 -19.54 -8.83
CA ALA A 201 7.13 -18.46 -8.80
C ALA A 201 7.79 -18.31 -7.42
N VAL A 202 7.01 -18.35 -6.33
CA VAL A 202 7.54 -18.31 -4.96
C VAL A 202 8.53 -19.47 -4.74
N ARG A 203 8.15 -20.70 -5.11
CA ARG A 203 9.02 -21.89 -4.93
C ARG A 203 10.33 -21.74 -5.71
N ARG A 204 10.27 -21.27 -6.97
CA ARG A 204 11.49 -21.02 -7.79
C ARG A 204 12.38 -19.97 -7.16
N SER A 205 11.81 -18.85 -6.68
CA SER A 205 12.60 -17.81 -6.03
C SER A 205 13.26 -18.29 -4.74
N LEU A 206 12.60 -19.15 -3.97
CA LEU A 206 13.15 -19.74 -2.75
C LEU A 206 14.27 -20.74 -3.04
N SER A 207 14.16 -21.54 -4.11
CA SER A 207 15.20 -22.48 -4.54
C SER A 207 16.46 -21.75 -5.03
N GLY A 208 16.28 -20.67 -5.81
CA GLY A 208 17.41 -19.87 -6.31
C GLY A 208 18.12 -19.04 -5.23
N ALA A 209 17.48 -18.76 -4.10
CA ALA A 209 18.09 -18.05 -2.97
C ALA A 209 18.93 -18.98 -2.05
N ARG A 210 18.83 -20.29 -2.23
CA ARG A 210 19.58 -21.31 -1.46
C ARG A 210 20.83 -21.81 -2.19
N ALA A 211 20.96 -21.54 -3.48
CA ALA A 211 22.12 -21.85 -4.31
C ALA A 211 23.11 -20.66 -4.30
#